data_c9bc1c8705aa61bf9c0b723739d2ff73
#
_entry.id   c9bc1c8705aa61bf9c0b723739d2ff73
#
_cell.length_a   1.000
_cell.length_b   1.000
_cell.length_c   1.000
_cell.angle_alpha   90.00
_cell.angle_beta   90.00
_cell.angle_gamma   90.00
#
_symmetry.space_group_name_H-M   'P 1'
#
loop_
_entity.id
_entity.type
_entity.pdbx_description
1 polymer ?
#
loop_
_entity_poly.entity_id
_entity_poly.type
_entity_poly.pdbx_seq_one_letter_code
_entity_poly.pdbx_strand_id
1 'polypeptide(L)'
;MLRKIRIALATVFFLCITLLFLDFTGTFQLYFGWMAKVQFLPAVLGLNLVVIVLLLALTLVFGRIYCSFVCPMGVFQDIAAWFSRLFRKRNPYRYSKPKNVLRYAVLAVFIVLLVLGFGGLAALLAPYSSYGRIATNLFQPLYIAGNNVLAGMAESRGNYDFYTVEYWMRGLPTMIVAVCSLVVVVVLACVGGRTYCNTICPVGTVLGFFARFSWLKPYIDAEKCKSCGKCEKNCKAAAIHIAKGEVPSIDYSRCVVCGNCLDHCKFGSLTYGHPSKQNNSPKTEGNKPADAGRRAFLTATAVATGAALVKAQEVKVDGGLAAIEDKQIPERQTKITPPGSLSARNLAQHCTACQLCVAECPNQVLRPSTDLKTFMQPEVSYERGYCRPECTRCADVCPAGAIKVISKEDKSSTQVGHAVWVKKNCVPLTDGVECGNCARH
;
A
#
# COMPACT_ATOMS: atom_id res chain seq x y z
N MET A 1 17.10 -24.23 -5.28
CA MET A 1 17.17 -23.30 -6.42
C MET A 1 15.98 -22.34 -6.45
N LEU A 2 14.73 -22.79 -6.48
CA LEU A 2 13.50 -21.96 -6.53
C LEU A 2 13.42 -20.85 -5.46
N ARG A 3 13.78 -21.15 -4.20
CA ARG A 3 13.77 -20.15 -3.12
C ARG A 3 14.76 -19.02 -3.35
N LYS A 4 15.97 -19.30 -3.84
CA LYS A 4 17.00 -18.28 -4.11
C LYS A 4 16.55 -17.34 -5.23
N ILE A 5 16.00 -17.88 -6.33
CA ILE A 5 15.46 -17.11 -7.47
C ILE A 5 14.30 -16.23 -6.99
N ARG A 6 13.37 -16.80 -6.21
CA ARG A 6 12.25 -16.03 -5.64
C ARG A 6 12.73 -14.88 -4.74
N ILE A 7 13.72 -15.11 -3.88
CA ILE A 7 14.25 -14.05 -3.01
C ILE A 7 14.87 -12.94 -3.86
N ALA A 8 15.70 -13.26 -4.85
CA ALA A 8 16.29 -12.27 -5.73
C ALA A 8 15.23 -11.43 -6.45
N LEU A 9 14.24 -12.07 -7.08
CA LEU A 9 13.14 -11.37 -7.73
C LEU A 9 12.34 -10.51 -6.74
N ALA A 10 12.02 -11.03 -5.55
CA ALA A 10 11.30 -10.28 -4.52
C ALA A 10 12.08 -9.04 -4.05
N THR A 11 13.39 -9.15 -3.90
CA THR A 11 14.25 -8.01 -3.52
C THR A 11 14.26 -6.94 -4.62
N VAL A 12 14.44 -7.34 -5.88
CA VAL A 12 14.43 -6.40 -7.01
C VAL A 12 13.08 -5.68 -7.11
N PHE A 13 11.96 -6.42 -7.15
CA PHE A 13 10.63 -5.81 -7.22
C PHE A 13 10.35 -4.90 -6.03
N PHE A 14 10.69 -5.33 -4.83
CA PHE A 14 10.48 -4.55 -3.62
C PHE A 14 11.27 -3.25 -3.63
N LEU A 15 12.56 -3.30 -3.97
CA LEU A 15 13.40 -2.12 -4.05
C LEU A 15 12.92 -1.16 -5.14
N CYS A 16 12.66 -1.65 -6.35
CA CYS A 16 12.17 -0.81 -7.44
C CYS A 16 10.84 -0.13 -7.10
N ILE A 17 9.86 -0.87 -6.55
CA ILE A 17 8.58 -0.28 -6.15
C ILE A 17 8.77 0.71 -4.98
N THR A 18 9.64 0.42 -4.02
CA THR A 18 9.94 1.36 -2.93
C THR A 18 10.54 2.64 -3.48
N LEU A 19 11.54 2.54 -4.36
CA LEU A 19 12.19 3.68 -4.97
C LEU A 19 11.21 4.54 -5.80
N LEU A 20 10.21 3.94 -6.46
CA LEU A 20 9.14 4.70 -7.13
C LEU A 20 8.38 5.64 -6.17
N PHE A 21 8.19 5.25 -4.91
CA PHE A 21 7.54 6.11 -3.90
C PHE A 21 8.51 7.09 -3.23
N LEU A 22 9.80 6.85 -3.28
CA LEU A 22 10.82 7.71 -2.69
C LEU A 22 11.35 8.75 -3.67
N ASP A 23 11.25 8.47 -4.96
CA ASP A 23 11.76 9.35 -6.02
C ASP A 23 11.03 10.69 -6.02
N PHE A 24 11.78 11.77 -5.98
CA PHE A 24 11.32 13.15 -6.15
C PHE A 24 11.81 13.76 -7.47
N THR A 25 12.73 13.07 -8.16
CA THR A 25 13.32 13.52 -9.44
C THR A 25 12.47 13.10 -10.64
N GLY A 26 11.73 11.98 -10.54
CA GLY A 26 10.94 11.37 -11.60
C GLY A 26 11.73 10.43 -12.52
N THR A 27 13.04 10.25 -12.26
CA THR A 27 13.90 9.38 -13.07
C THR A 27 13.54 7.90 -12.94
N PHE A 28 13.30 7.42 -11.73
CA PHE A 28 12.88 6.04 -11.49
C PHE A 28 11.54 5.72 -12.13
N GLN A 29 10.62 6.68 -12.14
CA GLN A 29 9.31 6.53 -12.76
C GLN A 29 9.41 6.27 -14.27
N LEU A 30 10.34 6.92 -14.96
CA LEU A 30 10.53 6.74 -16.40
C LEU A 30 10.87 5.29 -16.76
N TYR A 31 11.73 4.63 -15.99
CA TYR A 31 12.21 3.27 -16.27
C TYR A 31 11.36 2.18 -15.63
N PHE A 32 10.86 2.39 -14.41
CA PHE A 32 10.22 1.36 -13.58
C PHE A 32 8.75 1.61 -13.29
N GLY A 33 8.14 2.70 -13.79
CA GLY A 33 6.74 3.04 -13.56
C GLY A 33 5.74 1.96 -13.98
N TRP A 34 6.10 1.11 -14.96
CA TRP A 34 5.29 -0.04 -15.36
C TRP A 34 5.06 -1.05 -14.22
N MET A 35 5.98 -1.16 -13.25
CA MET A 35 5.83 -2.06 -12.10
C MET A 35 4.65 -1.67 -11.19
N ALA A 36 4.31 -0.38 -11.12
CA ALA A 36 3.12 0.08 -10.42
C ALA A 36 1.84 -0.31 -11.16
N LYS A 37 1.86 -0.28 -12.51
CA LYS A 37 0.71 -0.63 -13.36
C LYS A 37 0.40 -2.13 -13.38
N VAL A 38 1.37 -2.99 -13.06
CA VAL A 38 1.21 -4.46 -12.94
C VAL A 38 0.58 -4.87 -11.61
N GLN A 39 0.36 -3.96 -10.67
CA GLN A 39 -0.28 -4.29 -9.40
C GLN A 39 -1.75 -4.64 -9.58
N PHE A 40 -2.21 -5.72 -8.89
CA PHE A 40 -3.52 -6.33 -9.15
C PHE A 40 -4.70 -5.34 -9.00
N LEU A 41 -4.81 -4.61 -7.90
CA LEU A 41 -5.93 -3.69 -7.69
C LEU A 41 -5.90 -2.48 -8.64
N PRO A 42 -4.76 -1.79 -8.86
CA PRO A 42 -4.66 -0.77 -9.89
C PRO A 42 -5.06 -1.26 -11.28
N ALA A 43 -4.65 -2.49 -11.66
CA ALA A 43 -5.02 -3.08 -12.94
C ALA A 43 -6.54 -3.33 -13.04
N VAL A 44 -7.18 -3.78 -11.95
CA VAL A 44 -8.63 -4.01 -11.92
C VAL A 44 -9.40 -2.70 -12.06
N LEU A 45 -9.05 -1.67 -11.29
CA LEU A 45 -9.73 -0.36 -11.35
C LEU A 45 -9.41 0.42 -12.63
N GLY A 46 -8.21 0.22 -13.19
CA GLY A 46 -7.81 0.77 -14.49
C GLY A 46 -8.35 -0.02 -15.69
N LEU A 47 -9.14 -1.08 -15.45
CA LEU A 47 -9.70 -1.98 -16.48
C LEU A 47 -8.64 -2.54 -17.43
N ASN A 48 -7.42 -2.75 -16.95
CA ASN A 48 -6.33 -3.34 -17.75
C ASN A 48 -6.51 -4.87 -17.82
N LEU A 49 -7.36 -5.30 -18.74
CA LEU A 49 -7.70 -6.72 -18.92
C LEU A 49 -6.48 -7.60 -19.19
N VAL A 50 -5.50 -7.10 -19.92
CA VAL A 50 -4.28 -7.88 -20.24
C VAL A 50 -3.52 -8.24 -18.96
N VAL A 51 -3.29 -7.28 -18.07
CA VAL A 51 -2.61 -7.51 -16.80
C VAL A 51 -3.44 -8.42 -15.89
N ILE A 52 -4.76 -8.23 -15.83
CA ILE A 52 -5.65 -9.04 -14.99
C ILE A 52 -5.60 -10.51 -15.45
N VAL A 53 -5.79 -10.76 -16.76
CA VAL A 53 -5.76 -12.11 -17.33
C VAL A 53 -4.39 -12.74 -17.12
N LEU A 54 -3.30 -12.00 -17.34
CA LEU A 54 -1.93 -12.49 -17.13
C LEU A 54 -1.71 -12.90 -15.66
N LEU A 55 -2.11 -12.08 -14.70
CA LEU A 55 -1.95 -12.38 -13.27
C LEU A 55 -2.81 -13.56 -12.82
N LEU A 56 -4.02 -13.70 -13.35
CA LEU A 56 -4.88 -14.86 -13.09
C LEU A 56 -4.31 -16.12 -13.72
N ALA A 57 -3.84 -16.07 -14.98
CA ALA A 57 -3.19 -17.18 -15.67
C ALA A 57 -1.92 -17.64 -14.91
N LEU A 58 -1.06 -16.70 -14.51
CA LEU A 58 0.10 -17.01 -13.67
C LEU A 58 -0.31 -17.65 -12.33
N THR A 59 -1.42 -17.22 -11.74
CA THR A 59 -1.92 -17.81 -10.50
C THR A 59 -2.46 -19.22 -10.74
N LEU A 60 -3.14 -19.48 -11.85
CA LEU A 60 -3.63 -20.81 -12.21
C LEU A 60 -2.49 -21.78 -12.58
N VAL A 61 -1.41 -21.27 -13.18
CA VAL A 61 -0.26 -22.13 -13.53
C VAL A 61 0.62 -22.38 -12.30
N PHE A 62 1.05 -21.35 -11.58
CA PHE A 62 2.10 -21.43 -10.56
C PHE A 62 1.60 -21.23 -9.11
N GLY A 63 0.31 -20.97 -8.90
CA GLY A 63 -0.21 -20.59 -7.59
C GLY A 63 0.05 -19.12 -7.26
N ARG A 64 -0.06 -18.73 -5.99
CA ARG A 64 0.00 -17.33 -5.52
C ARG A 64 1.40 -16.70 -5.57
N ILE A 65 2.09 -16.83 -6.70
CA ILE A 65 3.44 -16.27 -6.85
C ILE A 65 3.45 -14.74 -6.83
N TYR A 66 2.39 -14.08 -7.34
CA TYR A 66 2.23 -12.62 -7.23
C TYR A 66 2.44 -12.12 -5.81
N CYS A 67 1.78 -12.75 -4.82
CA CYS A 67 1.92 -12.40 -3.41
C CYS A 67 3.34 -12.67 -2.86
N SER A 68 4.14 -13.48 -3.56
CA SER A 68 5.44 -13.92 -3.10
C SER A 68 6.59 -12.99 -3.48
N PHE A 69 6.50 -12.32 -4.65
CA PHE A 69 7.57 -11.43 -5.10
C PHE A 69 7.12 -10.14 -5.77
N VAL A 70 5.91 -10.07 -6.40
CA VAL A 70 5.44 -8.84 -7.06
C VAL A 70 4.83 -7.86 -6.06
N CYS A 71 4.03 -8.36 -5.11
CA CYS A 71 3.32 -7.50 -4.15
C CYS A 71 4.28 -6.97 -3.07
N PRO A 72 4.51 -5.64 -2.98
CA PRO A 72 5.47 -5.06 -2.02
C PRO A 72 5.04 -5.31 -0.56
N MET A 73 3.75 -5.25 -0.26
CA MET A 73 3.24 -5.55 1.08
C MET A 73 3.52 -7.00 1.51
N GLY A 74 3.47 -7.94 0.55
CA GLY A 74 3.80 -9.35 0.83
C GLY A 74 5.28 -9.54 1.16
N VAL A 75 6.17 -8.88 0.41
CA VAL A 75 7.62 -8.91 0.67
C VAL A 75 7.95 -8.19 1.98
N PHE A 76 7.32 -7.05 2.25
CA PHE A 76 7.48 -6.30 3.50
C PHE A 76 7.16 -7.14 4.74
N GLN A 77 6.06 -7.93 4.71
CA GLN A 77 5.75 -8.87 5.79
C GLN A 77 6.84 -9.95 5.95
N ASP A 78 7.43 -10.42 4.85
CA ASP A 78 8.54 -11.39 4.91
C ASP A 78 9.77 -10.78 5.60
N ILE A 79 10.09 -9.52 5.32
CA ILE A 79 11.20 -8.78 5.94
C ILE A 79 10.90 -8.58 7.43
N ALA A 80 9.71 -8.11 7.79
CA ALA A 80 9.32 -7.91 9.19
C ALA A 80 9.35 -9.22 10.00
N ALA A 81 8.86 -10.32 9.42
CA ALA A 81 8.92 -11.63 10.06
C ALA A 81 10.37 -12.16 10.19
N TRP A 82 11.25 -11.87 9.23
CA TRP A 82 12.67 -12.21 9.31
C TRP A 82 13.35 -11.42 10.43
N PHE A 83 13.11 -10.11 10.53
CA PHE A 83 13.61 -9.29 11.64
C PHE A 83 13.13 -9.79 13.00
N SER A 84 11.85 -10.13 13.12
CA SER A 84 11.29 -10.69 14.35
C SER A 84 12.00 -11.97 14.79
N ARG A 85 12.44 -12.81 13.83
CA ARG A 85 13.20 -14.03 14.12
C ARG A 85 14.62 -13.76 14.63
N LEU A 86 15.22 -12.65 14.21
CA LEU A 86 16.56 -12.26 14.64
C LEU A 86 16.58 -11.88 16.13
N PHE A 87 15.52 -11.22 16.60
CA PHE A 87 15.41 -10.75 17.99
C PHE A 87 14.69 -11.73 18.94
N ARG A 88 13.91 -12.65 18.40
CA ARG A 88 13.15 -13.62 19.19
C ARG A 88 13.73 -15.02 19.03
N LYS A 89 14.11 -15.69 20.15
CA LYS A 89 14.49 -17.11 20.15
C LYS A 89 13.35 -18.04 19.71
N ARG A 90 12.11 -17.58 19.72
CA ARG A 90 10.92 -18.36 19.36
C ARG A 90 10.56 -18.15 17.89
N ASN A 91 10.31 -19.26 17.15
CA ASN A 91 9.86 -19.21 15.76
C ASN A 91 8.48 -18.52 15.65
N PRO A 92 8.32 -17.42 14.87
CA PRO A 92 7.05 -16.76 14.66
C PRO A 92 6.05 -17.59 13.84
N TYR A 93 6.52 -18.56 13.06
CA TYR A 93 5.68 -19.38 12.21
C TYR A 93 5.04 -20.50 13.01
N ARG A 94 3.78 -20.33 13.33
CA ARG A 94 2.94 -21.33 13.97
C ARG A 94 1.71 -21.56 13.11
N TYR A 95 1.31 -22.81 12.93
CA TYR A 95 0.03 -23.09 12.29
C TYR A 95 -1.12 -22.42 13.06
N SER A 96 -2.02 -21.81 12.33
CA SER A 96 -3.28 -21.27 12.84
C SER A 96 -4.42 -21.75 11.96
N LYS A 97 -5.55 -22.08 12.57
CA LYS A 97 -6.75 -22.48 11.81
C LYS A 97 -7.14 -21.39 10.80
N PRO A 98 -7.58 -21.75 9.58
CA PRO A 98 -8.00 -20.78 8.59
C PRO A 98 -9.24 -20.01 9.07
N LYS A 99 -9.15 -18.68 9.11
CA LYS A 99 -10.26 -17.78 9.47
C LYS A 99 -11.09 -17.44 8.23
N ASN A 100 -11.73 -18.45 7.63
CA ASN A 100 -12.43 -18.28 6.35
C ASN A 100 -13.58 -17.27 6.43
N VAL A 101 -14.35 -17.27 7.52
CA VAL A 101 -15.46 -16.31 7.73
C VAL A 101 -14.94 -14.88 7.67
N LEU A 102 -13.89 -14.54 8.45
CA LEU A 102 -13.28 -13.23 8.45
C LEU A 102 -12.75 -12.83 7.04
N ARG A 103 -12.09 -13.77 6.38
CA ARG A 103 -11.51 -13.57 5.06
C ARG A 103 -12.54 -13.19 4.00
N TYR A 104 -13.65 -13.92 3.94
CA TYR A 104 -14.73 -13.65 2.98
C TYR A 104 -15.59 -12.46 3.39
N ALA A 105 -15.80 -12.24 4.69
CA ALA A 105 -16.48 -11.03 5.17
C ALA A 105 -15.73 -9.76 4.80
N VAL A 106 -14.41 -9.71 5.00
CA VAL A 106 -13.59 -8.56 4.58
C VAL A 106 -13.63 -8.37 3.06
N LEU A 107 -13.61 -9.45 2.27
CA LEU A 107 -13.75 -9.35 0.82
C LEU A 107 -15.14 -8.80 0.42
N ALA A 108 -16.22 -9.23 1.07
CA ALA A 108 -17.57 -8.74 0.82
C ALA A 108 -17.67 -7.24 1.15
N VAL A 109 -17.19 -6.82 2.32
CA VAL A 109 -17.13 -5.40 2.70
C VAL A 109 -16.32 -4.59 1.70
N PHE A 110 -15.17 -5.09 1.26
CA PHE A 110 -14.34 -4.44 0.25
C PHE A 110 -15.09 -4.22 -1.07
N ILE A 111 -15.81 -5.25 -1.57
CA ILE A 111 -16.60 -5.14 -2.79
C ILE A 111 -17.76 -4.15 -2.62
N VAL A 112 -18.47 -4.20 -1.49
CA VAL A 112 -19.56 -3.27 -1.19
C VAL A 112 -19.05 -1.83 -1.17
N LEU A 113 -17.92 -1.54 -0.51
CA LEU A 113 -17.33 -0.21 -0.48
C LEU A 113 -16.95 0.29 -1.89
N LEU A 114 -16.45 -0.58 -2.77
CA LEU A 114 -16.14 -0.23 -4.15
C LEU A 114 -17.42 0.09 -4.95
N VAL A 115 -18.47 -0.73 -4.81
CA VAL A 115 -19.76 -0.53 -5.51
C VAL A 115 -20.44 0.75 -5.05
N LEU A 116 -20.38 1.06 -3.76
CA LEU A 116 -20.93 2.30 -3.19
C LEU A 116 -20.10 3.55 -3.51
N GLY A 117 -18.95 3.40 -4.18
CA GLY A 117 -18.08 4.52 -4.55
C GLY A 117 -17.14 5.02 -3.43
N PHE A 118 -17.05 4.30 -2.30
CA PHE A 118 -16.10 4.63 -1.22
C PHE A 118 -14.71 4.04 -1.50
N GLY A 119 -14.15 4.32 -2.68
CA GLY A 119 -12.86 3.79 -3.13
C GLY A 119 -11.70 4.08 -2.17
N GLY A 120 -11.70 5.24 -1.52
CA GLY A 120 -10.71 5.61 -0.52
C GLY A 120 -10.71 4.70 0.72
N LEU A 121 -11.90 4.37 1.26
CA LEU A 121 -12.02 3.44 2.39
C LEU A 121 -11.67 2.00 1.99
N ALA A 122 -12.10 1.56 0.80
CA ALA A 122 -11.70 0.27 0.26
C ALA A 122 -10.16 0.17 0.12
N ALA A 123 -9.51 1.24 -0.30
CA ALA A 123 -8.05 1.32 -0.43
C ALA A 123 -7.29 1.13 0.89
N LEU A 124 -7.91 1.32 2.06
CA LEU A 124 -7.29 0.98 3.36
C LEU A 124 -6.97 -0.51 3.48
N LEU A 125 -7.80 -1.36 2.88
CA LEU A 125 -7.62 -2.82 2.88
C LEU A 125 -6.72 -3.31 1.75
N ALA A 126 -6.43 -2.47 0.77
CA ALA A 126 -5.65 -2.82 -0.41
C ALA A 126 -4.14 -2.87 -0.09
N PRO A 127 -3.44 -3.97 -0.42
CA PRO A 127 -2.05 -4.15 -0.02
C PRO A 127 -1.10 -3.14 -0.67
N TYR A 128 -1.28 -2.84 -1.96
CA TYR A 128 -0.44 -1.86 -2.66
C TYR A 128 -0.66 -0.44 -2.13
N SER A 129 -1.91 -0.04 -1.91
CA SER A 129 -2.26 1.29 -1.40
C SER A 129 -1.78 1.49 0.03
N SER A 130 -1.91 0.48 0.89
CA SER A 130 -1.40 0.53 2.26
C SER A 130 0.12 0.62 2.29
N TYR A 131 0.81 -0.11 1.41
CA TYR A 131 2.26 0.01 1.28
C TYR A 131 2.68 1.39 0.75
N GLY A 132 1.99 1.91 -0.28
CA GLY A 132 2.25 3.24 -0.83
C GLY A 132 2.13 4.34 0.22
N ARG A 133 1.08 4.31 1.06
CA ARG A 133 0.93 5.27 2.16
C ARG A 133 2.07 5.18 3.18
N ILE A 134 2.51 3.98 3.55
CA ILE A 134 3.67 3.77 4.43
C ILE A 134 4.92 4.36 3.79
N ALA A 135 5.19 4.02 2.53
CA ALA A 135 6.38 4.48 1.81
C ALA A 135 6.40 6.00 1.67
N THR A 136 5.28 6.60 1.25
CA THR A 136 5.18 8.04 0.99
C THR A 136 5.22 8.89 2.27
N ASN A 137 4.63 8.42 3.38
CA ASN A 137 4.52 9.24 4.59
C ASN A 137 5.61 8.95 5.64
N LEU A 138 6.23 7.76 5.58
CA LEU A 138 7.25 7.38 6.57
C LEU A 138 8.64 7.22 5.95
N PHE A 139 8.77 6.57 4.79
CA PHE A 139 10.08 6.31 4.19
C PHE A 139 10.59 7.47 3.35
N GLN A 140 9.71 8.16 2.60
CA GLN A 140 10.11 9.29 1.76
C GLN A 140 10.68 10.45 2.59
N PRO A 141 10.11 10.86 3.75
CA PRO A 141 10.73 11.88 4.61
C PRO A 141 12.14 11.51 5.06
N LEU A 142 12.34 10.24 5.43
CA LEU A 142 13.67 9.76 5.83
C LEU A 142 14.67 9.79 4.66
N TYR A 143 14.19 9.41 3.46
CA TYR A 143 15.00 9.47 2.24
C TYR A 143 15.41 10.92 1.90
N ILE A 144 14.46 11.86 1.96
CA ILE A 144 14.73 13.30 1.71
C ILE A 144 15.66 13.87 2.79
N ALA A 145 15.47 13.52 4.07
CA ALA A 145 16.37 13.93 5.13
C ALA A 145 17.81 13.41 4.88
N GLY A 146 17.95 12.14 4.47
CA GLY A 146 19.24 11.59 4.05
C GLY A 146 19.85 12.31 2.87
N ASN A 147 19.07 12.64 1.84
CA ASN A 147 19.51 13.43 0.70
C ASN A 147 19.99 14.83 1.14
N ASN A 148 19.28 15.51 2.02
CA ASN A 148 19.62 16.84 2.50
C ASN A 148 20.93 16.83 3.31
N VAL A 149 21.18 15.78 4.09
CA VAL A 149 22.48 15.60 4.76
C VAL A 149 23.61 15.42 3.75
N LEU A 150 23.39 14.60 2.70
CA LEU A 150 24.36 14.42 1.63
C LEU A 150 24.60 15.71 0.84
N ALA A 151 23.54 16.48 0.54
CA ALA A 151 23.62 17.76 -0.12
C ALA A 151 24.48 18.76 0.68
N GLY A 152 24.25 18.89 1.99
CA GLY A 152 25.09 19.76 2.83
C GLY A 152 26.56 19.32 2.91
N MET A 153 26.82 18.00 2.94
CA MET A 153 28.20 17.49 2.89
C MET A 153 28.87 17.69 1.52
N ALA A 154 28.12 17.61 0.43
CA ALA A 154 28.61 17.84 -0.92
C ALA A 154 28.91 19.33 -1.14
N GLU A 155 28.01 20.22 -0.73
CA GLU A 155 28.14 21.66 -0.79
C GLU A 155 29.38 22.16 -0.03
N SER A 156 29.65 21.61 1.16
CA SER A 156 30.86 21.93 1.94
C SER A 156 32.17 21.56 1.23
N ARG A 157 32.11 20.71 0.19
CA ARG A 157 33.24 20.30 -0.66
C ARG A 157 33.21 20.95 -2.04
N GLY A 158 32.32 21.90 -2.27
CA GLY A 158 32.16 22.60 -3.56
C GLY A 158 31.50 21.74 -4.66
N ASN A 159 30.83 20.66 -4.31
CA ASN A 159 30.07 19.82 -5.24
C ASN A 159 28.57 20.11 -5.09
N TYR A 160 27.87 20.43 -6.18
CA TYR A 160 26.45 20.79 -6.24
C TYR A 160 25.61 19.75 -6.97
N ASP A 161 26.06 18.51 -7.11
CA ASP A 161 25.30 17.43 -7.75
C ASP A 161 24.06 17.04 -6.93
N PHE A 162 24.09 17.29 -5.62
CA PHE A 162 22.96 17.08 -4.72
C PHE A 162 22.38 18.43 -4.31
N TYR A 163 21.05 18.56 -4.38
CA TYR A 163 20.34 19.75 -3.92
C TYR A 163 19.41 19.44 -2.77
N THR A 164 19.19 20.43 -1.92
CA THR A 164 18.27 20.31 -0.79
C THR A 164 16.83 20.34 -1.26
N VAL A 165 16.01 19.44 -0.70
CA VAL A 165 14.58 19.32 -1.00
C VAL A 165 13.79 19.63 0.26
N GLU A 166 12.87 20.58 0.18
CA GLU A 166 11.94 20.84 1.28
C GLU A 166 10.88 19.76 1.37
N TYR A 167 10.72 19.20 2.56
CA TYR A 167 9.67 18.23 2.84
C TYR A 167 8.65 18.82 3.82
N TRP A 168 7.40 18.68 3.45
CA TRP A 168 6.28 19.10 4.29
C TRP A 168 5.38 17.93 4.63
N MET A 169 4.92 17.89 5.87
CA MET A 169 3.92 16.89 6.29
C MET A 169 2.61 17.13 5.53
N ARG A 170 2.18 16.12 4.78
CA ARG A 170 0.99 16.20 3.89
C ARG A 170 -0.34 16.25 4.63
N GLY A 171 -0.36 15.88 5.90
CA GLY A 171 -1.51 15.91 6.77
C GLY A 171 -1.36 14.96 7.95
N LEU A 172 -1.78 15.39 9.13
CA LEU A 172 -1.76 14.58 10.35
C LEU A 172 -2.60 13.28 10.22
N PRO A 173 -3.83 13.30 9.66
CA PRO A 173 -4.61 12.09 9.49
C PRO A 173 -3.91 11.03 8.63
N THR A 174 -3.24 11.46 7.56
CA THR A 174 -2.51 10.56 6.66
C THR A 174 -1.32 9.89 7.36
N MET A 175 -0.59 10.66 8.17
CA MET A 175 0.51 10.14 8.98
C MET A 175 0.00 9.10 9.99
N ILE A 176 -1.09 9.39 10.71
CA ILE A 176 -1.70 8.46 11.66
C ILE A 176 -2.10 7.15 10.97
N VAL A 177 -2.78 7.23 9.82
CA VAL A 177 -3.19 6.04 9.06
C VAL A 177 -1.97 5.24 8.57
N ALA A 178 -0.90 5.91 8.13
CA ALA A 178 0.33 5.24 7.69
C ALA A 178 1.01 4.51 8.86
N VAL A 179 1.14 5.16 10.02
CA VAL A 179 1.72 4.56 11.24
C VAL A 179 0.86 3.39 11.73
N CYS A 180 -0.46 3.56 11.84
CA CYS A 180 -1.36 2.48 12.24
C CYS A 180 -1.28 1.28 11.28
N SER A 181 -1.24 1.54 9.98
CA SER A 181 -1.09 0.48 8.96
C SER A 181 0.25 -0.26 9.11
N LEU A 182 1.35 0.49 9.33
CA LEU A 182 2.66 -0.09 9.58
C LEU A 182 2.66 -0.98 10.82
N VAL A 183 2.17 -0.47 11.95
CA VAL A 183 2.13 -1.20 13.23
C VAL A 183 1.30 -2.48 13.08
N VAL A 184 0.09 -2.39 12.52
CA VAL A 184 -0.79 -3.56 12.31
C VAL A 184 -0.10 -4.61 11.46
N VAL A 185 0.50 -4.23 10.32
CA VAL A 185 1.16 -5.17 9.41
C VAL A 185 2.38 -5.81 10.07
N VAL A 186 3.21 -5.03 10.78
CA VAL A 186 4.40 -5.54 11.47
C VAL A 186 4.01 -6.49 12.59
N VAL A 187 3.03 -6.14 13.43
CA VAL A 187 2.56 -7.01 14.52
C VAL A 187 2.03 -8.33 13.96
N LEU A 188 1.19 -8.29 12.93
CA LEU A 188 0.66 -9.49 12.29
C LEU A 188 1.77 -10.35 11.65
N ALA A 189 2.80 -9.72 11.07
CA ALA A 189 3.95 -10.42 10.50
C ALA A 189 4.82 -11.05 11.58
N CYS A 190 5.04 -10.38 12.71
CA CYS A 190 5.82 -10.89 13.85
C CYS A 190 5.13 -12.05 14.58
N VAL A 191 3.79 -12.09 14.59
CA VAL A 191 3.00 -13.13 15.28
C VAL A 191 2.80 -14.37 14.41
N GLY A 192 2.56 -14.20 13.10
CA GLY A 192 2.16 -15.33 12.24
C GLY A 192 2.66 -15.27 10.81
N GLY A 193 3.71 -14.49 10.53
CA GLY A 193 4.27 -14.35 9.19
C GLY A 193 3.31 -13.62 8.25
N ARG A 194 2.72 -14.31 7.29
CA ARG A 194 1.82 -13.71 6.30
C ARG A 194 0.35 -13.67 6.71
N THR A 195 0.09 -13.36 7.98
CA THR A 195 -1.27 -13.33 8.54
C THR A 195 -2.15 -12.31 7.81
N TYR A 196 -1.66 -11.08 7.58
CA TYR A 196 -2.43 -10.07 6.84
C TYR A 196 -2.86 -10.56 5.46
N CYS A 197 -1.95 -11.14 4.67
CA CYS A 197 -2.24 -11.66 3.33
C CYS A 197 -3.27 -12.80 3.31
N ASN A 198 -3.40 -13.56 4.39
CA ASN A 198 -4.26 -14.73 4.48
C ASN A 198 -5.57 -14.50 5.24
N THR A 199 -5.74 -13.33 5.90
CA THR A 199 -6.95 -13.04 6.69
C THR A 199 -7.66 -11.76 6.27
N ILE A 200 -6.92 -10.68 5.98
CA ILE A 200 -7.48 -9.34 5.75
C ILE A 200 -7.40 -8.95 4.27
N CYS A 201 -6.32 -9.32 3.57
CA CYS A 201 -6.06 -8.84 2.22
C CYS A 201 -7.09 -9.35 1.19
N PRO A 202 -7.88 -8.46 0.54
CA PRO A 202 -8.87 -8.87 -0.47
C PRO A 202 -8.21 -9.49 -1.70
N VAL A 203 -7.10 -8.93 -2.19
CA VAL A 203 -6.33 -9.50 -3.30
C VAL A 203 -5.83 -10.91 -2.96
N GLY A 204 -5.33 -11.09 -1.72
CA GLY A 204 -4.91 -12.40 -1.23
C GLY A 204 -6.05 -13.41 -1.17
N THR A 205 -7.27 -12.97 -0.95
CA THR A 205 -8.47 -13.84 -0.93
C THR A 205 -8.84 -14.26 -2.34
N VAL A 206 -8.92 -13.33 -3.29
CA VAL A 206 -9.24 -13.61 -4.69
C VAL A 206 -8.20 -14.56 -5.30
N LEU A 207 -6.92 -14.21 -5.26
CA LEU A 207 -5.86 -15.06 -5.81
C LEU A 207 -5.76 -16.41 -5.07
N GLY A 208 -6.09 -16.45 -3.78
CA GLY A 208 -6.16 -17.69 -3.01
C GLY A 208 -7.26 -18.64 -3.45
N PHE A 209 -8.38 -18.12 -3.94
CA PHE A 209 -9.44 -18.95 -4.53
C PHE A 209 -8.92 -19.63 -5.80
N PHE A 210 -8.33 -18.90 -6.73
CA PHE A 210 -7.79 -19.45 -7.98
C PHE A 210 -6.60 -20.39 -7.75
N ALA A 211 -5.75 -20.12 -6.76
CA ALA A 211 -4.57 -20.94 -6.47
C ALA A 211 -4.91 -22.37 -6.00
N ARG A 212 -6.14 -22.65 -5.58
CA ARG A 212 -6.60 -24.03 -5.30
C ARG A 212 -6.55 -24.91 -6.54
N PHE A 213 -6.79 -24.32 -7.71
CA PHE A 213 -6.82 -24.97 -9.00
C PHE A 213 -5.48 -24.90 -9.74
N SER A 214 -4.40 -24.42 -9.09
CA SER A 214 -3.10 -24.27 -9.74
C SER A 214 -2.55 -25.59 -10.26
N TRP A 215 -2.00 -25.53 -11.47
CA TRP A 215 -1.42 -26.67 -12.17
C TRP A 215 -0.12 -27.13 -11.51
N LEU A 216 0.78 -26.19 -11.24
CA LEU A 216 2.01 -26.45 -10.52
C LEU A 216 1.84 -26.02 -9.06
N LYS A 217 2.09 -26.94 -8.14
CA LYS A 217 1.96 -26.71 -6.70
C LYS A 217 2.94 -27.55 -5.89
N PRO A 218 3.29 -27.15 -4.67
CA PRO A 218 4.05 -28.02 -3.78
C PRO A 218 3.17 -29.20 -3.37
N TYR A 219 3.68 -30.41 -3.49
CA TYR A 219 3.00 -31.63 -3.05
C TYR A 219 3.93 -32.49 -2.19
N ILE A 220 3.34 -33.38 -1.41
CA ILE A 220 4.03 -34.24 -0.46
C ILE A 220 3.93 -35.68 -0.93
N ASP A 221 5.09 -36.31 -1.06
CA ASP A 221 5.20 -37.75 -1.27
C ASP A 221 5.04 -38.44 0.09
N ALA A 222 3.94 -39.17 0.24
CA ALA A 222 3.58 -39.83 1.51
C ALA A 222 4.60 -40.93 1.89
N GLU A 223 5.15 -41.66 0.92
CA GLU A 223 6.07 -42.76 1.16
C GLU A 223 7.40 -42.26 1.73
N LYS A 224 7.87 -41.09 1.29
CA LYS A 224 9.11 -40.47 1.78
C LYS A 224 8.90 -39.59 3.02
N CYS A 225 7.67 -39.33 3.41
CA CYS A 225 7.37 -38.40 4.49
C CYS A 225 7.45 -39.09 5.86
N LYS A 226 8.33 -38.61 6.73
CA LYS A 226 8.45 -39.06 8.12
C LYS A 226 7.68 -38.20 9.14
N SER A 227 6.71 -37.38 8.71
CA SER A 227 5.86 -36.52 9.55
C SER A 227 6.61 -35.70 10.63
N CYS A 228 7.85 -35.29 10.34
CA CYS A 228 8.79 -34.66 11.30
C CYS A 228 8.40 -33.21 11.71
N GLY A 229 7.37 -32.60 11.13
CA GLY A 229 6.87 -31.26 11.46
C GLY A 229 7.70 -30.08 11.00
N LYS A 230 8.86 -30.27 10.35
CA LYS A 230 9.72 -29.13 9.93
C LYS A 230 9.08 -28.23 8.88
N CYS A 231 8.30 -28.80 7.96
CA CYS A 231 7.59 -28.03 6.93
C CYS A 231 6.52 -27.11 7.53
N GLU A 232 5.75 -27.57 8.53
CA GLU A 232 4.77 -26.75 9.26
C GLU A 232 5.44 -25.61 10.02
N LYS A 233 6.49 -25.91 10.80
CA LYS A 233 7.25 -24.93 11.61
C LYS A 233 7.96 -23.86 10.77
N ASN A 234 8.22 -24.10 9.48
CA ASN A 234 8.86 -23.15 8.57
C ASN A 234 7.89 -22.51 7.55
N CYS A 235 6.59 -22.83 7.65
CA CYS A 235 5.58 -22.30 6.77
C CYS A 235 5.12 -20.90 7.19
N LYS A 236 5.68 -19.85 6.59
CA LYS A 236 5.32 -18.47 6.88
C LYS A 236 3.89 -18.06 6.50
N ALA A 237 3.21 -18.86 5.68
CA ALA A 237 1.81 -18.67 5.31
C ALA A 237 0.85 -19.48 6.18
N ALA A 238 1.36 -20.28 7.15
CA ALA A 238 0.59 -21.22 7.95
C ALA A 238 -0.35 -22.10 7.10
N ALA A 239 0.14 -22.52 5.93
CA ALA A 239 -0.61 -23.31 4.94
C ALA A 239 -0.44 -24.82 5.10
N ILE A 240 0.48 -25.27 5.94
CA ILE A 240 0.78 -26.68 6.16
C ILE A 240 0.31 -27.06 7.56
N HIS A 241 -0.45 -28.14 7.65
CA HIS A 241 -0.93 -28.70 8.91
C HIS A 241 -0.61 -30.18 9.01
N ILE A 242 -0.22 -30.60 10.19
CA ILE A 242 0.09 -32.01 10.51
C ILE A 242 -0.81 -32.43 11.67
N ALA A 243 -1.73 -33.35 11.42
CA ALA A 243 -2.43 -34.06 12.50
C ALA A 243 -1.50 -35.14 13.09
N LYS A 244 -1.72 -35.51 14.34
CA LYS A 244 -0.85 -36.51 15.01
C LYS A 244 -0.86 -37.84 14.24
N GLY A 245 0.34 -38.22 13.76
CA GLY A 245 0.53 -39.49 13.04
C GLY A 245 0.15 -39.49 11.56
N GLU A 246 -0.31 -38.37 11.01
CA GLU A 246 -0.73 -38.25 9.60
C GLU A 246 0.32 -37.55 8.73
N VAL A 247 0.19 -37.74 7.42
CA VAL A 247 0.98 -37.01 6.42
C VAL A 247 0.50 -35.55 6.41
N PRO A 248 1.42 -34.56 6.33
CA PRO A 248 1.05 -33.15 6.30
C PRO A 248 0.09 -32.82 5.17
N SER A 249 -0.94 -32.03 5.45
CA SER A 249 -1.85 -31.47 4.45
C SER A 249 -1.46 -30.02 4.08
N ILE A 250 -1.67 -29.62 2.83
CA ILE A 250 -1.35 -28.27 2.33
C ILE A 250 -2.63 -27.56 1.91
N ASP A 251 -2.93 -26.43 2.56
CA ASP A 251 -3.99 -25.51 2.12
C ASP A 251 -3.46 -24.58 1.02
N TYR A 252 -3.75 -24.93 -0.23
CA TYR A 252 -3.31 -24.14 -1.39
C TYR A 252 -3.93 -22.76 -1.47
N SER A 253 -5.06 -22.52 -0.83
CA SER A 253 -5.65 -21.17 -0.76
C SER A 253 -4.81 -20.20 0.06
N ARG A 254 -3.95 -20.71 0.95
CA ARG A 254 -3.04 -19.94 1.82
C ARG A 254 -1.59 -19.99 1.34
N CYS A 255 -1.22 -21.02 0.59
CA CYS A 255 0.13 -21.21 0.11
C CYS A 255 0.54 -20.08 -0.86
N VAL A 256 1.67 -19.44 -0.57
CA VAL A 256 2.24 -18.36 -1.41
C VAL A 256 3.45 -18.82 -2.23
N VAL A 257 3.63 -20.12 -2.36
CA VAL A 257 4.72 -20.74 -3.15
C VAL A 257 6.11 -20.16 -2.82
N CYS A 258 6.40 -20.00 -1.53
CA CYS A 258 7.66 -19.36 -1.11
C CYS A 258 8.89 -20.26 -1.11
N GLY A 259 8.72 -21.58 -1.24
CA GLY A 259 9.80 -22.56 -1.28
C GLY A 259 10.46 -22.91 0.06
N ASN A 260 10.06 -22.28 1.18
CA ASN A 260 10.69 -22.57 2.47
C ASN A 260 10.53 -24.04 2.92
N CYS A 261 9.38 -24.65 2.68
CA CYS A 261 9.13 -26.04 3.05
C CYS A 261 9.98 -27.02 2.24
N LEU A 262 10.24 -26.70 0.97
CA LEU A 262 11.10 -27.50 0.09
C LEU A 262 12.53 -27.57 0.62
N ASP A 263 13.11 -26.41 0.96
CA ASP A 263 14.52 -26.32 1.45
C ASP A 263 14.71 -26.96 2.83
N HIS A 264 13.66 -27.02 3.67
CA HIS A 264 13.74 -27.57 5.01
C HIS A 264 13.36 -29.06 5.09
N CYS A 265 12.91 -29.66 3.99
CA CYS A 265 12.60 -31.09 3.94
C CYS A 265 13.87 -31.91 3.72
N LYS A 266 14.39 -32.52 4.80
CA LYS A 266 15.61 -33.36 4.74
C LYS A 266 15.42 -34.68 3.98
N PHE A 267 14.17 -35.12 3.84
CA PHE A 267 13.81 -36.42 3.23
C PHE A 267 13.43 -36.31 1.76
N GLY A 268 13.42 -35.08 1.18
CA GLY A 268 13.04 -34.86 -0.20
C GLY A 268 11.57 -35.20 -0.53
N SER A 269 10.74 -35.38 0.50
CA SER A 269 9.31 -35.71 0.31
C SER A 269 8.45 -34.56 -0.19
N LEU A 270 8.95 -33.30 -0.13
CA LEU A 270 8.30 -32.12 -0.64
C LEU A 270 8.90 -31.73 -1.99
N THR A 271 8.09 -31.73 -3.03
CA THR A 271 8.48 -31.34 -4.37
C THR A 271 7.52 -30.31 -4.94
N TYR A 272 7.97 -29.53 -5.93
CA TYR A 272 7.13 -28.55 -6.63
C TYR A 272 6.93 -29.00 -8.06
N GLY A 273 5.70 -29.23 -8.46
CA GLY A 273 5.37 -29.72 -9.79
C GLY A 273 3.90 -30.07 -9.91
N HIS A 274 3.58 -30.83 -10.95
CA HIS A 274 2.26 -31.37 -11.15
C HIS A 274 2.09 -32.61 -10.24
N PRO A 275 1.07 -32.69 -9.36
CA PRO A 275 0.84 -33.89 -8.56
C PRO A 275 0.43 -35.03 -9.49
N SER A 276 1.31 -36.01 -9.65
CA SER A 276 1.00 -37.24 -10.34
C SER A 276 -0.15 -37.95 -9.59
N LYS A 277 -1.01 -38.68 -10.30
CA LYS A 277 -2.26 -39.32 -9.79
C LYS A 277 -2.09 -40.35 -8.67
N GLN A 278 -0.91 -40.49 -8.11
CA GLN A 278 -0.59 -41.46 -7.06
C GLN A 278 -0.56 -40.87 -5.67
N ASN A 279 -1.61 -40.25 -5.21
CA ASN A 279 -1.84 -40.20 -3.74
C ASN A 279 -3.23 -39.66 -3.45
N ASN A 280 -4.12 -40.57 -3.18
CA ASN A 280 -5.45 -40.30 -2.62
C ASN A 280 -5.30 -39.58 -1.28
N SER A 281 -5.74 -38.33 -1.21
CA SER A 281 -5.97 -37.65 0.05
C SER A 281 -7.20 -38.29 0.72
N PRO A 282 -7.17 -38.61 2.00
CA PRO A 282 -8.35 -38.98 2.70
C PRO A 282 -9.35 -37.83 2.70
N LYS A 283 -10.59 -38.12 2.30
CA LYS A 283 -11.74 -37.22 2.40
C LYS A 283 -11.97 -36.90 3.86
N THR A 284 -11.80 -35.65 4.25
CA THR A 284 -12.25 -35.20 5.57
C THR A 284 -13.72 -34.83 5.48
N GLU A 285 -14.56 -35.68 5.97
CA GLU A 285 -15.96 -35.35 6.24
C GLU A 285 -16.03 -34.26 7.31
N GLY A 286 -16.90 -33.29 7.05
CA GLY A 286 -17.10 -32.16 7.93
C GLY A 286 -17.82 -32.55 9.21
N ASN A 287 -17.23 -32.21 10.33
CA ASN A 287 -17.95 -32.07 11.59
C ASN A 287 -17.99 -30.58 11.96
N LYS A 288 -19.20 -30.05 12.07
CA LYS A 288 -19.47 -28.71 12.56
C LYS A 288 -19.21 -28.67 14.07
N PRO A 289 -18.57 -27.67 14.59
CA PRO A 289 -18.75 -27.30 15.98
C PRO A 289 -19.55 -26.01 16.09
N ALA A 290 -20.44 -26.04 17.03
CA ALA A 290 -21.28 -24.98 17.50
C ALA A 290 -20.49 -23.88 18.25
N ASP A 291 -21.04 -22.70 18.16
CA ASP A 291 -21.12 -21.61 19.11
C ASP A 291 -19.97 -21.36 20.12
N ALA A 292 -19.24 -20.25 19.90
CA ALA A 292 -18.66 -19.42 20.96
C ALA A 292 -18.29 -18.03 20.39
N GLY A 293 -19.25 -17.20 20.16
CA GLY A 293 -19.03 -15.85 19.66
C GLY A 293 -19.88 -14.81 20.36
N ARG A 294 -19.56 -14.41 21.60
CA ARG A 294 -20.28 -13.31 22.26
C ARG A 294 -19.50 -12.49 23.30
N ARG A 295 -18.18 -12.47 23.29
CA ARG A 295 -17.43 -11.68 24.31
C ARG A 295 -16.24 -10.83 23.79
N ALA A 296 -16.18 -10.49 22.51
CA ALA A 296 -15.08 -9.70 21.96
C ALA A 296 -15.47 -8.31 21.41
N PHE A 297 -16.69 -7.81 21.73
CA PHE A 297 -17.18 -6.56 21.12
C PHE A 297 -17.08 -5.31 22.03
N LEU A 298 -16.57 -5.40 23.25
CA LEU A 298 -16.67 -4.31 24.23
C LEU A 298 -15.35 -3.59 24.58
N THR A 299 -14.22 -3.86 23.91
CA THR A 299 -12.96 -3.21 24.27
C THR A 299 -12.41 -2.21 23.22
N ALA A 300 -13.13 -1.98 22.11
CA ALA A 300 -12.64 -1.10 21.05
C ALA A 300 -13.05 0.38 21.16
N THR A 301 -13.91 0.74 22.12
CA THR A 301 -14.50 2.09 22.21
C THR A 301 -13.76 3.05 23.19
N ALA A 302 -12.78 2.59 23.92
CA ALA A 302 -12.14 3.41 24.98
C ALA A 302 -10.89 4.19 24.54
N VAL A 303 -10.40 4.00 23.30
CA VAL A 303 -9.14 4.67 22.85
C VAL A 303 -9.39 5.92 22.00
N ALA A 304 -10.63 6.17 21.58
CA ALA A 304 -10.94 7.28 20.66
C ALA A 304 -11.13 8.65 21.32
N THR A 305 -11.23 8.72 22.66
CA THR A 305 -11.55 9.97 23.38
C THR A 305 -10.35 10.69 24.00
N GLY A 306 -9.13 10.14 23.88
CA GLY A 306 -7.94 10.72 24.52
C GLY A 306 -7.16 11.76 23.69
N ALA A 307 -7.44 11.93 22.42
CA ALA A 307 -6.59 12.72 21.50
C ALA A 307 -7.09 14.17 21.25
N ALA A 308 -8.16 14.61 21.91
CA ALA A 308 -8.79 15.91 21.63
C ALA A 308 -8.37 17.07 22.56
N LEU A 309 -7.50 16.85 23.54
CA LEU A 309 -7.17 17.82 24.55
C LEU A 309 -5.66 18.07 24.67
N VAL A 310 -5.01 18.60 23.65
CA VAL A 310 -3.84 19.50 23.81
C VAL A 310 -3.67 20.29 22.51
N LYS A 311 -4.42 21.34 22.29
CA LYS A 311 -4.01 22.48 21.49
C LYS A 311 -3.72 23.61 22.47
N ALA A 312 -2.52 23.63 23.00
CA ALA A 312 -1.96 24.86 23.52
C ALA A 312 -1.74 25.78 22.31
N GLN A 313 -2.50 26.85 22.20
CA GLN A 313 -2.31 27.92 21.25
C GLN A 313 -1.00 28.64 21.60
N GLU A 314 0.11 28.21 21.00
CA GLU A 314 1.29 29.06 20.93
C GLU A 314 0.98 30.19 19.92
N VAL A 315 0.80 31.39 20.43
CA VAL A 315 0.72 32.59 19.59
C VAL A 315 2.11 32.79 18.97
N LYS A 316 2.25 32.48 17.70
CA LYS A 316 3.46 32.77 16.96
C LYS A 316 3.48 34.26 16.64
N VAL A 317 4.47 34.95 17.16
CA VAL A 317 4.72 36.38 16.89
C VAL A 317 5.95 36.49 16.00
N ASP A 318 5.86 37.25 14.91
CA ASP A 318 7.05 37.60 14.13
C ASP A 318 7.91 38.60 14.93
N GLY A 319 9.18 38.80 14.53
CA GLY A 319 10.09 39.73 15.21
C GLY A 319 9.62 41.19 15.26
N GLY A 320 8.46 41.52 14.66
CA GLY A 320 7.88 42.85 14.55
C GLY A 320 6.63 43.09 15.40
N LEU A 321 6.32 42.19 16.35
CA LEU A 321 5.15 42.29 17.25
C LEU A 321 3.77 42.02 16.61
N ALA A 322 3.69 41.66 15.33
CA ALA A 322 2.42 41.24 14.71
C ALA A 322 2.10 39.77 15.03
N ALA A 323 0.87 39.49 15.43
CA ALA A 323 0.41 38.11 15.58
C ALA A 323 0.30 37.44 14.21
N ILE A 324 1.01 36.32 14.02
CA ILE A 324 0.91 35.54 12.77
C ILE A 324 -0.36 34.68 12.87
N GLU A 325 -1.39 35.04 12.12
CA GLU A 325 -2.58 34.24 11.96
C GLU A 325 -2.31 33.05 11.01
N ASP A 326 -2.80 31.88 11.39
CA ASP A 326 -2.77 30.72 10.51
C ASP A 326 -3.62 30.97 9.26
N LYS A 327 -3.10 30.64 8.08
CA LYS A 327 -3.84 30.74 6.83
C LYS A 327 -5.13 29.93 6.91
N GLN A 328 -6.26 30.59 6.73
CA GLN A 328 -7.55 29.90 6.64
C GLN A 328 -7.69 29.24 5.27
N ILE A 329 -7.86 27.92 5.29
CA ILE A 329 -8.15 27.16 4.07
C ILE A 329 -9.59 27.44 3.68
N PRO A 330 -9.89 27.91 2.46
CA PRO A 330 -11.27 28.14 2.04
C PRO A 330 -12.03 26.79 1.99
N GLU A 331 -13.19 26.75 2.65
CA GLU A 331 -14.11 25.62 2.53
C GLU A 331 -14.70 25.57 1.11
N ARG A 332 -14.47 24.45 0.42
CA ARG A 332 -14.98 24.21 -0.93
C ARG A 332 -16.04 23.15 -0.90
N GLN A 333 -17.18 23.42 -1.54
CA GLN A 333 -18.24 22.41 -1.72
C GLN A 333 -17.77 21.24 -2.57
N THR A 334 -16.97 21.50 -3.60
CA THR A 334 -16.35 20.49 -4.46
C THR A 334 -14.85 20.60 -4.38
N LYS A 335 -14.20 19.46 -4.16
CA LYS A 335 -12.73 19.39 -4.11
C LYS A 335 -12.14 19.53 -5.51
N ILE A 336 -11.03 20.25 -5.60
CA ILE A 336 -10.30 20.38 -6.85
C ILE A 336 -9.54 19.07 -7.09
N THR A 337 -9.84 18.42 -8.21
CA THR A 337 -9.18 17.18 -8.63
C THR A 337 -7.95 17.45 -9.49
N PRO A 338 -6.95 16.55 -9.49
CA PRO A 338 -5.80 16.68 -10.38
C PRO A 338 -6.21 16.77 -11.85
N PRO A 339 -5.49 17.55 -12.69
CA PRO A 339 -5.77 17.61 -14.13
C PRO A 339 -5.65 16.20 -14.76
N GLY A 340 -6.53 15.88 -15.69
CA GLY A 340 -6.66 14.54 -16.28
C GLY A 340 -7.60 13.60 -15.53
N SER A 341 -8.22 14.02 -14.42
CA SER A 341 -9.16 13.18 -13.64
C SER A 341 -10.50 12.94 -14.32
N LEU A 342 -10.80 13.60 -15.44
CA LEU A 342 -12.09 13.66 -16.17
C LEU A 342 -13.22 14.26 -15.34
N SER A 343 -13.45 13.77 -14.13
CA SER A 343 -14.42 14.30 -13.16
C SER A 343 -14.05 13.83 -11.74
N ALA A 344 -14.60 14.53 -10.74
CA ALA A 344 -14.46 14.14 -9.34
C ALA A 344 -15.03 12.73 -9.07
N ARG A 345 -16.14 12.38 -9.74
CA ARG A 345 -16.76 11.05 -9.65
C ARG A 345 -15.85 9.96 -10.26
N ASN A 346 -15.27 10.21 -11.43
CA ASN A 346 -14.34 9.28 -12.05
C ASN A 346 -13.12 9.03 -11.17
N LEU A 347 -12.53 10.10 -10.62
CA LEU A 347 -11.41 9.97 -9.68
C LEU A 347 -11.83 9.15 -8.45
N ALA A 348 -12.97 9.43 -7.83
CA ALA A 348 -13.44 8.71 -6.65
C ALA A 348 -13.62 7.21 -6.90
N GLN A 349 -14.09 6.82 -8.07
CA GLN A 349 -14.35 5.43 -8.43
C GLN A 349 -13.09 4.64 -8.81
N HIS A 350 -12.13 5.25 -9.49
CA HIS A 350 -10.95 4.56 -10.04
C HIS A 350 -9.68 4.74 -9.20
N CYS A 351 -9.62 5.75 -8.32
CA CYS A 351 -8.43 6.03 -7.55
C CYS A 351 -8.23 5.01 -6.41
N THR A 352 -7.06 4.37 -6.39
CA THR A 352 -6.66 3.43 -5.34
C THR A 352 -6.09 4.10 -4.09
N ALA A 353 -6.07 5.43 -4.00
CA ALA A 353 -5.46 6.17 -2.89
C ALA A 353 -4.04 5.69 -2.50
N CYS A 354 -3.23 5.28 -3.48
CA CYS A 354 -1.85 4.81 -3.27
C CYS A 354 -0.86 5.93 -2.98
N GLN A 355 -1.24 7.18 -3.27
CA GLN A 355 -0.45 8.40 -3.06
C GLN A 355 0.84 8.51 -3.90
N LEU A 356 1.00 7.73 -4.96
CA LEU A 356 2.15 7.83 -5.85
C LEU A 356 2.21 9.21 -6.54
N CYS A 357 1.05 9.72 -7.04
CA CYS A 357 0.95 11.06 -7.62
C CYS A 357 1.23 12.18 -6.60
N VAL A 358 0.94 11.93 -5.32
CA VAL A 358 1.25 12.87 -4.23
C VAL A 358 2.75 12.88 -3.93
N ALA A 359 3.40 11.70 -4.01
CA ALA A 359 4.86 11.57 -3.84
C ALA A 359 5.64 12.28 -4.94
N GLU A 360 5.17 12.17 -6.18
CA GLU A 360 5.80 12.68 -7.38
C GLU A 360 5.51 14.17 -7.67
N CYS A 361 4.61 14.81 -6.93
CA CYS A 361 4.26 16.20 -7.19
C CYS A 361 5.40 17.16 -6.82
N PRO A 362 6.08 17.81 -7.79
CA PRO A 362 7.27 18.62 -7.52
C PRO A 362 6.95 19.87 -6.68
N ASN A 363 5.79 20.45 -6.86
CA ASN A 363 5.35 21.63 -6.12
C ASN A 363 4.50 21.27 -4.88
N GLN A 364 4.36 19.98 -4.57
CA GLN A 364 3.63 19.47 -3.39
C GLN A 364 2.20 20.01 -3.25
N VAL A 365 1.54 20.32 -4.38
CA VAL A 365 0.16 20.83 -4.41
C VAL A 365 -0.88 19.72 -4.31
N LEU A 366 -0.49 18.44 -4.45
CA LEU A 366 -1.37 17.30 -4.26
C LEU A 366 -1.33 16.84 -2.81
N ARG A 367 -2.51 16.78 -2.18
CA ARG A 367 -2.68 16.32 -0.82
C ARG A 367 -3.71 15.21 -0.73
N PRO A 368 -3.57 14.29 0.23
CA PRO A 368 -4.60 13.30 0.53
C PRO A 368 -5.82 13.97 1.16
N SER A 369 -7.00 13.71 0.60
CA SER A 369 -8.26 14.20 1.11
C SER A 369 -8.61 13.59 2.47
N THR A 370 -9.23 14.38 3.33
CA THR A 370 -9.75 13.96 4.64
C THR A 370 -11.24 13.66 4.62
N ASP A 371 -11.94 13.95 3.51
CA ASP A 371 -13.36 13.69 3.35
C ASP A 371 -13.64 12.18 3.24
N LEU A 372 -14.69 11.69 3.89
CA LEU A 372 -15.06 10.28 3.93
C LEU A 372 -15.29 9.66 2.55
N LYS A 373 -15.87 10.40 1.60
CA LYS A 373 -16.14 9.90 0.24
C LYS A 373 -14.88 9.73 -0.57
N THR A 374 -13.92 10.64 -0.42
CA THR A 374 -12.65 10.67 -1.17
C THR A 374 -11.45 10.42 -0.27
N PHE A 375 -11.64 9.71 0.83
CA PHE A 375 -10.65 9.50 1.87
C PHE A 375 -9.29 9.03 1.34
N MET A 376 -8.24 9.77 1.65
CA MET A 376 -6.86 9.53 1.19
C MET A 376 -6.62 9.63 -0.33
N GLN A 377 -7.63 10.00 -1.12
CA GLN A 377 -7.46 10.27 -2.54
C GLN A 377 -6.82 11.65 -2.75
N PRO A 378 -6.12 11.89 -3.87
CA PRO A 378 -5.46 13.17 -4.09
C PRO A 378 -6.45 14.29 -4.37
N GLU A 379 -6.26 15.41 -3.71
CA GLU A 379 -6.92 16.70 -3.99
C GLU A 379 -5.85 17.78 -4.21
N VAL A 380 -6.18 18.82 -4.97
CA VAL A 380 -5.28 19.95 -5.21
C VAL A 380 -5.45 20.98 -4.10
N SER A 381 -4.35 21.34 -3.45
CA SER A 381 -4.26 22.40 -2.45
C SER A 381 -3.22 23.43 -2.88
N TYR A 382 -3.61 24.70 -2.93
CA TYR A 382 -2.74 25.81 -3.32
C TYR A 382 -2.08 26.52 -2.12
N GLU A 383 -2.11 25.91 -0.94
CA GLU A 383 -1.54 26.54 0.27
C GLU A 383 -0.05 26.84 0.17
N ARG A 384 0.69 26.06 -0.62
CA ARG A 384 2.16 26.12 -0.67
C ARG A 384 2.75 26.38 -2.05
N GLY A 385 1.91 26.40 -3.06
CA GLY A 385 2.40 26.58 -4.41
C GLY A 385 1.29 26.45 -5.43
N TYR A 386 1.68 26.35 -6.66
CA TYR A 386 0.78 26.24 -7.81
C TYR A 386 1.10 25.02 -8.66
N CYS A 387 0.10 24.54 -9.38
CA CYS A 387 0.26 23.47 -10.35
C CYS A 387 0.84 24.06 -11.65
N ARG A 388 2.07 23.68 -11.98
CA ARG A 388 2.73 24.17 -13.21
C ARG A 388 1.94 23.78 -14.44
N PRO A 389 1.68 24.69 -15.39
CA PRO A 389 0.89 24.41 -16.59
C PRO A 389 1.42 23.24 -17.42
N GLU A 390 2.73 23.11 -17.52
CA GLU A 390 3.40 22.10 -18.36
C GLU A 390 3.64 20.75 -17.66
N CYS A 391 3.26 20.62 -16.37
CA CYS A 391 3.57 19.43 -15.59
C CYS A 391 2.45 18.40 -15.71
N THR A 392 2.76 17.19 -16.19
CA THR A 392 1.85 16.05 -16.33
C THR A 392 2.17 14.89 -15.36
N ARG A 393 3.17 15.01 -14.49
CA ARG A 393 3.71 13.92 -13.64
C ARG A 393 2.63 13.11 -12.92
N CYS A 394 1.61 13.75 -12.33
CA CYS A 394 0.56 13.03 -11.61
C CYS A 394 -0.26 12.08 -12.51
N ALA A 395 -0.41 12.42 -13.78
CA ALA A 395 -1.09 11.57 -14.77
C ALA A 395 -0.18 10.42 -15.23
N ASP A 396 1.11 10.70 -15.48
CA ASP A 396 2.09 9.73 -15.97
C ASP A 396 2.29 8.57 -14.98
N VAL A 397 2.30 8.89 -13.66
CA VAL A 397 2.54 7.92 -12.60
C VAL A 397 1.29 7.17 -12.14
N CYS A 398 0.09 7.57 -12.54
CA CYS A 398 -1.14 6.96 -12.04
C CYS A 398 -1.29 5.50 -12.50
N PRO A 399 -1.19 4.51 -11.59
CA PRO A 399 -1.21 3.10 -12.01
C PRO A 399 -2.62 2.60 -12.35
N ALA A 400 -3.65 3.25 -11.81
CA ALA A 400 -5.06 2.88 -12.03
C ALA A 400 -5.72 3.67 -13.17
N GLY A 401 -5.01 4.63 -13.80
CA GLY A 401 -5.59 5.49 -14.83
C GLY A 401 -6.72 6.40 -14.34
N ALA A 402 -6.85 6.58 -13.02
CA ALA A 402 -7.81 7.51 -12.42
C ALA A 402 -7.51 8.98 -12.79
N ILE A 403 -6.25 9.27 -13.05
CA ILE A 403 -5.76 10.49 -13.68
C ILE A 403 -5.22 10.04 -15.04
N LYS A 404 -5.87 10.43 -16.12
CA LYS A 404 -5.46 10.08 -17.48
C LYS A 404 -4.29 10.94 -17.93
N VAL A 405 -3.41 10.33 -18.72
CA VAL A 405 -2.32 11.05 -19.38
C VAL A 405 -2.93 12.05 -20.37
N ILE A 406 -2.53 13.30 -20.24
CA ILE A 406 -2.92 14.43 -21.09
C ILE A 406 -1.66 15.06 -21.69
N SER A 407 -1.78 15.68 -22.86
CA SER A 407 -0.66 16.43 -23.44
C SER A 407 -0.36 17.69 -22.64
N LYS A 408 0.79 18.32 -22.85
CA LYS A 408 1.11 19.60 -22.20
C LYS A 408 0.18 20.72 -22.68
N GLU A 409 -0.20 20.67 -23.94
CA GLU A 409 -1.11 21.60 -24.58
C GLU A 409 -2.52 21.49 -23.96
N ASP A 410 -3.04 20.27 -23.84
CA ASP A 410 -4.33 20.01 -23.18
C ASP A 410 -4.29 20.42 -21.70
N LYS A 411 -3.15 20.17 -21.03
CA LYS A 411 -2.97 20.58 -19.64
C LYS A 411 -3.04 22.09 -19.48
N SER A 412 -2.40 22.85 -20.37
CA SER A 412 -2.39 24.31 -20.33
C SER A 412 -3.77 24.92 -20.58
N SER A 413 -4.62 24.24 -21.36
CA SER A 413 -6.00 24.65 -21.64
C SER A 413 -7.00 24.13 -20.59
N THR A 414 -6.62 23.17 -19.74
CA THR A 414 -7.51 22.59 -18.73
C THR A 414 -7.66 23.52 -17.53
N GLN A 415 -8.86 24.01 -17.29
CA GLN A 415 -9.17 24.80 -16.11
C GLN A 415 -9.19 23.91 -14.87
N VAL A 416 -8.24 24.12 -13.95
CA VAL A 416 -8.11 23.34 -12.71
C VAL A 416 -9.01 23.91 -11.59
N GLY A 417 -9.28 25.22 -11.63
CA GLY A 417 -10.12 25.90 -10.65
C GLY A 417 -10.33 27.37 -10.98
N HIS A 418 -11.06 28.07 -10.14
CA HIS A 418 -11.27 29.51 -10.24
C HIS A 418 -10.55 30.23 -9.09
N ALA A 419 -9.88 31.32 -9.40
CA ALA A 419 -9.38 32.23 -8.39
C ALA A 419 -10.54 33.06 -7.83
N VAL A 420 -10.70 33.07 -6.53
CA VAL A 420 -11.70 33.87 -5.82
C VAL A 420 -10.98 34.91 -4.97
N TRP A 421 -11.26 36.17 -5.24
CA TRP A 421 -10.71 37.26 -4.46
C TRP A 421 -11.51 37.48 -3.17
N VAL A 422 -10.85 37.30 -2.05
CA VAL A 422 -11.44 37.51 -0.70
C VAL A 422 -11.07 38.93 -0.25
N LYS A 423 -11.98 39.87 -0.38
CA LYS A 423 -11.76 41.30 -0.09
C LYS A 423 -11.23 41.55 1.32
N LYS A 424 -11.72 40.81 2.32
CA LYS A 424 -11.31 40.94 3.73
C LYS A 424 -9.84 40.63 3.99
N ASN A 425 -9.20 39.85 3.09
CA ASN A 425 -7.82 39.43 3.23
C ASN A 425 -6.87 40.19 2.28
N CYS A 426 -7.40 41.24 1.64
CA CYS A 426 -6.62 42.01 0.67
C CYS A 426 -5.92 43.18 1.36
N VAL A 427 -4.60 43.13 1.47
CA VAL A 427 -3.75 44.15 2.12
C VAL A 427 -4.07 45.57 1.67
N PRO A 428 -4.22 45.88 0.36
CA PRO A 428 -4.60 47.24 -0.05
C PRO A 428 -5.92 47.73 0.52
N LEU A 429 -6.89 46.83 0.72
CA LEU A 429 -8.21 47.17 1.24
C LEU A 429 -8.24 47.22 2.78
N THR A 430 -7.43 46.42 3.44
CA THR A 430 -7.35 46.40 4.92
C THR A 430 -6.43 47.50 5.44
N ASP A 431 -5.32 47.72 4.78
CA ASP A 431 -4.24 48.58 5.29
C ASP A 431 -4.09 49.92 4.51
N GLY A 432 -4.90 50.11 3.45
CA GLY A 432 -4.90 51.31 2.65
C GLY A 432 -3.62 51.58 1.83
N VAL A 433 -2.85 50.50 1.55
CA VAL A 433 -1.56 50.60 0.84
C VAL A 433 -1.71 50.21 -0.62
N GLU A 434 -0.91 50.80 -1.50
CA GLU A 434 -0.88 50.39 -2.91
C GLU A 434 -0.18 49.04 -3.09
N CYS A 435 -0.82 48.13 -3.79
CA CYS A 435 -0.28 46.82 -4.12
C CYS A 435 -0.67 46.41 -5.55
N GLY A 436 0.28 46.12 -6.39
CA GLY A 436 0.06 45.68 -7.77
C GLY A 436 0.25 44.17 -7.99
N ASN A 437 0.38 43.36 -6.94
CA ASN A 437 0.80 41.96 -7.07
C ASN A 437 -0.15 41.09 -7.91
N CYS A 438 -1.48 41.25 -7.74
CA CYS A 438 -2.46 40.47 -8.51
C CYS A 438 -2.45 40.80 -10.02
N ALA A 439 -1.97 41.98 -10.39
CA ALA A 439 -1.88 42.37 -11.78
C ALA A 439 -0.53 41.99 -12.43
N ARG A 440 0.50 41.71 -11.60
CA ARG A 440 1.85 41.32 -12.07
C ARG A 440 2.01 39.81 -12.23
N HIS A 441 1.14 39.03 -11.60
CA HIS A 441 1.14 37.57 -11.61
C HIS A 441 -0.15 37.00 -12.15
#